data_cd427220a7ebfd7c0694a12ff2bd530b
#
_entry.id   cd427220a7ebfd7c0694a12ff2bd530b
#
_cell.length_a   1.000
_cell.length_b   1.000
_cell.length_c   1.000
_cell.angle_alpha   90.00
_cell.angle_beta   90.00
_cell.angle_gamma   90.00
#
_symmetry.space_group_name_H-M   'P 1'
#
loop_
_entity.id
_entity.type
_entity.pdbx_description
1 polymer ?
#
loop_
_entity_poly.entity_id
_entity_poly.type
_entity_poly.pdbx_seq_one_letter_code
_entity_poly.pdbx_strand_id
1 'polypeptide(L)'
;MKTEEIKQVFDDVQRRLDTLQGSGATFMFIGHEGNHFVLGGQPTQIAAQVVFAMMRYPVVRDIIKQCAERFDDLDAELGQGVREVKMDHLIEQNSGNEGS
;
A
#
# COMPACT_ATOMS: atom_id res chain seq x y z
N MET A 1 -12.07 2.52 -23.10
CA MET A 1 -11.93 3.71 -22.23
C MET A 1 -10.51 4.24 -22.39
N LYS A 2 -10.36 5.53 -22.57
CA LYS A 2 -9.05 6.15 -22.73
C LYS A 2 -8.35 6.29 -21.38
N THR A 3 -7.03 6.31 -21.41
CA THR A 3 -6.21 6.43 -20.20
C THR A 3 -6.60 7.63 -19.34
N GLU A 4 -6.89 8.76 -19.98
CA GLU A 4 -7.31 9.97 -19.27
C GLU A 4 -8.64 9.78 -18.53
N GLU A 5 -9.56 9.06 -19.14
CA GLU A 5 -10.85 8.77 -18.51
C GLU A 5 -10.67 7.86 -17.28
N ILE A 6 -9.81 6.84 -17.40
CA ILE A 6 -9.49 5.95 -16.30
C ILE A 6 -8.86 6.74 -15.17
N LYS A 7 -7.90 7.60 -15.51
CA LYS A 7 -7.23 8.45 -14.53
C LYS A 7 -8.23 9.34 -13.78
N GLN A 8 -9.19 9.90 -14.49
CA GLN A 8 -10.21 10.74 -13.87
C GLN A 8 -11.08 9.95 -12.89
N VAL A 9 -11.43 8.73 -13.26
CA VAL A 9 -12.19 7.86 -12.35
C VAL A 9 -11.38 7.59 -11.09
N PHE A 10 -10.09 7.30 -11.24
CA PHE A 10 -9.22 7.05 -10.09
C PHE A 10 -9.05 8.29 -9.22
N ASP A 11 -8.90 9.45 -9.84
CA ASP A 11 -8.86 10.73 -9.10
C ASP A 11 -10.12 10.92 -8.27
N ASP A 12 -11.26 10.59 -8.84
CA ASP A 12 -12.55 10.69 -8.19
C ASP A 12 -12.66 9.74 -6.99
N VAL A 13 -12.24 8.49 -7.20
CA VAL A 13 -12.23 7.48 -6.14
C VAL A 13 -11.31 7.93 -5.00
N GLN A 14 -10.11 8.39 -5.34
CA GLN A 14 -9.17 8.89 -4.33
C GLN A 14 -9.78 10.01 -3.51
N ARG A 15 -10.39 10.98 -4.17
CA ARG A 15 -11.02 12.11 -3.50
C ARG A 15 -12.10 11.67 -2.55
N ARG A 16 -12.93 10.70 -2.96
CA ARG A 16 -13.99 10.16 -2.13
C ARG A 16 -13.43 9.39 -0.94
N LEU A 17 -12.37 8.60 -1.17
CA LEU A 17 -11.72 7.86 -0.09
C LEU A 17 -11.04 8.80 0.91
N ASP A 18 -10.49 9.90 0.43
CA ASP A 18 -9.87 10.89 1.30
C ASP A 18 -10.84 11.45 2.33
N THR A 19 -12.12 11.51 1.99
CA THR A 19 -13.13 11.96 2.95
C THR A 19 -13.31 11.00 4.11
N LEU A 20 -12.85 9.76 3.96
CA LEU A 20 -12.95 8.74 5.00
C LEU A 20 -11.76 8.75 5.96
N GLN A 21 -10.76 9.58 5.72
CA GLN A 21 -9.61 9.66 6.61
C GLN A 21 -10.06 10.11 8.00
N GLY A 22 -9.60 9.38 9.02
CA GLY A 22 -9.99 9.66 10.39
C GLY A 22 -11.34 9.11 10.80
N SER A 23 -12.08 8.50 9.88
CA SER A 23 -13.40 7.94 10.18
C SER A 23 -13.36 6.57 10.86
N GLY A 24 -12.19 5.92 10.87
CA GLY A 24 -12.06 4.53 11.33
C GLY A 24 -12.31 3.50 10.24
N ALA A 25 -12.65 3.92 9.03
CA ALA A 25 -12.84 3.00 7.90
C ALA A 25 -11.50 2.37 7.50
N THR A 26 -11.55 1.08 7.17
CA THR A 26 -10.38 0.33 6.74
C THR A 26 -10.46 0.10 5.24
N PHE A 27 -9.47 0.61 4.51
CA PHE A 27 -9.45 0.47 3.05
C PHE A 27 -8.04 0.63 2.50
N MET A 28 -7.84 0.08 1.31
CA MET A 28 -6.63 0.28 0.53
C MET A 28 -7.01 0.36 -0.94
N PHE A 29 -6.54 1.38 -1.64
CA PHE A 29 -6.78 1.57 -3.05
C PHE A 29 -5.47 1.80 -3.79
N ILE A 30 -5.26 1.05 -4.86
CA ILE A 30 -4.08 1.17 -5.72
C ILE A 30 -4.57 1.29 -7.15
N GLY A 31 -4.20 2.38 -7.81
CA GLY A 31 -4.55 2.59 -9.21
C GLY A 31 -3.30 2.90 -10.02
N HIS A 32 -3.12 2.21 -11.14
CA HIS A 32 -1.94 2.36 -11.97
C HIS A 32 -1.92 3.69 -12.73
N GLU A 33 -3.04 4.03 -13.36
CA GLU A 33 -3.13 5.28 -14.12
C GLU A 33 -3.14 6.46 -13.14
N GLY A 34 -2.07 7.27 -13.20
CA GLY A 34 -1.89 8.39 -12.29
C GLY A 34 -1.25 8.02 -10.97
N ASN A 35 -0.86 6.76 -10.78
CA ASN A 35 -0.16 6.27 -9.59
C ASN A 35 -0.89 6.60 -8.29
N HIS A 36 -2.14 6.17 -8.21
CA HIS A 36 -2.95 6.39 -7.04
C HIS A 36 -2.65 5.37 -5.96
N PHE A 37 -2.53 5.83 -4.73
CA PHE A 37 -2.32 4.97 -3.58
C PHE A 37 -2.94 5.62 -2.36
N VAL A 38 -3.98 5.01 -1.81
CA VAL A 38 -4.70 5.55 -0.66
C VAL A 38 -4.93 4.45 0.36
N LEU A 39 -4.63 4.74 1.60
CA LEU A 39 -4.84 3.82 2.72
C LEU A 39 -5.65 4.52 3.80
N GLY A 40 -6.48 3.74 4.48
CA GLY A 40 -7.15 4.20 5.70
C GLY A 40 -7.28 3.05 6.70
N GLY A 41 -7.29 3.40 7.97
CA GLY A 41 -7.47 2.42 9.05
C GLY A 41 -6.16 1.92 9.62
N GLN A 42 -6.24 0.91 10.48
CA GLN A 42 -5.09 0.33 11.14
C GLN A 42 -4.38 -0.67 10.23
N PRO A 43 -3.04 -0.67 10.20
CA PRO A 43 -2.30 -1.62 9.35
C PRO A 43 -2.66 -3.08 9.58
N THR A 44 -2.91 -3.48 10.82
CA THR A 44 -3.30 -4.85 11.14
C THR A 44 -4.66 -5.20 10.55
N GLN A 45 -5.58 -4.26 10.53
CA GLN A 45 -6.90 -4.46 9.93
C GLN A 45 -6.81 -4.53 8.41
N ILE A 46 -5.97 -3.69 7.81
CA ILE A 46 -5.73 -3.73 6.37
C ILE A 46 -5.16 -5.10 5.99
N ALA A 47 -4.14 -5.56 6.74
CA ALA A 47 -3.52 -6.85 6.48
C ALA A 47 -4.54 -7.99 6.61
N ALA A 48 -5.41 -7.93 7.60
CA ALA A 48 -6.46 -8.94 7.77
C ALA A 48 -7.40 -8.98 6.58
N GLN A 49 -7.79 -7.81 6.07
CA GLN A 49 -8.66 -7.75 4.89
C GLN A 49 -7.97 -8.26 3.64
N VAL A 50 -6.69 -7.99 3.47
CA VAL A 50 -5.91 -8.50 2.35
C VAL A 50 -5.85 -10.03 2.41
N VAL A 51 -5.57 -10.59 3.59
CA VAL A 51 -5.54 -12.04 3.78
C VAL A 51 -6.91 -12.65 3.46
N PHE A 52 -7.97 -12.00 3.90
CA PHE A 52 -9.34 -12.45 3.62
C PHE A 52 -9.59 -12.50 2.11
N ALA A 53 -9.14 -11.46 1.39
CA ALA A 53 -9.27 -11.42 -0.06
C ALA A 53 -8.44 -12.50 -0.73
N MET A 54 -7.25 -12.78 -0.21
CA MET A 54 -6.38 -13.85 -0.72
C MET A 54 -7.04 -15.22 -0.57
N MET A 55 -7.72 -15.45 0.54
CA MET A 55 -8.43 -16.70 0.79
C MET A 55 -9.64 -16.85 -0.14
N ARG A 56 -10.33 -15.76 -0.39
CA ARG A 56 -11.54 -15.75 -1.21
C ARG A 56 -11.25 -15.77 -2.70
N TYR A 57 -10.18 -15.07 -3.12
CA TYR A 57 -9.83 -14.90 -4.53
C TYR A 57 -8.39 -15.36 -4.76
N PRO A 58 -8.20 -16.56 -5.34
CA PRO A 58 -6.84 -17.06 -5.60
C PRO A 58 -5.97 -16.13 -6.42
N VAL A 59 -6.57 -15.34 -7.32
CA VAL A 59 -5.80 -14.37 -8.12
C VAL A 59 -5.18 -13.29 -7.22
N VAL A 60 -5.89 -12.87 -6.17
CA VAL A 60 -5.35 -11.90 -5.22
C VAL A 60 -4.15 -12.49 -4.47
N ARG A 61 -4.29 -13.75 -4.05
CA ARG A 61 -3.18 -14.47 -3.41
C ARG A 61 -1.95 -14.50 -4.29
N ASP A 62 -2.13 -14.81 -5.57
CA ASP A 62 -1.02 -14.92 -6.51
C ASP A 62 -0.36 -13.55 -6.75
N ILE A 63 -1.16 -12.49 -6.84
CA ILE A 63 -0.67 -11.12 -6.99
C ILE A 63 0.19 -10.75 -5.77
N ILE A 64 -0.31 -11.00 -4.57
CA ILE A 64 0.41 -10.64 -3.34
C ILE A 64 1.73 -11.42 -3.24
N LYS A 65 1.71 -12.71 -3.59
CA LYS A 65 2.94 -13.51 -3.60
C LYS A 65 3.96 -12.96 -4.58
N GLN A 66 3.52 -12.60 -5.79
CA GLN A 66 4.41 -11.98 -6.77
C GLN A 66 4.97 -10.66 -6.27
N CYS A 67 4.16 -9.86 -5.61
CA CYS A 67 4.63 -8.59 -5.04
C CYS A 67 5.72 -8.81 -4.01
N ALA A 68 5.55 -9.79 -3.13
CA ALA A 68 6.53 -10.11 -2.10
C ALA A 68 7.84 -10.58 -2.73
N GLU A 69 7.76 -11.47 -3.72
CA GLU A 69 8.93 -11.99 -4.43
C GLU A 69 9.67 -10.87 -5.16
N ARG A 70 8.94 -10.03 -5.88
CA ARG A 70 9.52 -8.91 -6.62
C ARG A 70 10.14 -7.88 -5.68
N PHE A 71 9.53 -7.65 -4.55
CA PHE A 71 10.07 -6.74 -3.55
C PHE A 71 11.43 -7.23 -3.05
N ASP A 72 11.52 -8.52 -2.73
CA ASP A 72 12.77 -9.12 -2.27
C ASP A 72 13.86 -9.01 -3.34
N ASP A 73 13.53 -9.30 -4.60
CA ASP A 73 14.47 -9.22 -5.71
C ASP A 73 14.94 -7.79 -5.94
N LEU A 74 14.01 -6.84 -5.96
CA LEU A 74 14.34 -5.43 -6.17
C LEU A 74 15.14 -4.86 -5.02
N ASP A 75 14.82 -5.25 -3.80
CA ASP A 75 15.54 -4.83 -2.61
C ASP A 75 17.00 -5.29 -2.69
N ALA A 76 17.23 -6.51 -3.16
CA ALA A 76 18.57 -7.03 -3.36
C ALA A 76 19.32 -6.31 -4.49
N GLU A 77 18.61 -6.00 -5.60
CA GLU A 77 19.22 -5.35 -6.78
C GLU A 77 19.48 -3.87 -6.56
N LEU A 78 18.55 -3.17 -5.94
CA LEU A 78 18.66 -1.71 -5.75
C LEU A 78 19.71 -1.33 -4.72
N GLY A 79 20.20 -2.32 -4.01
CA GLY A 79 21.31 -2.11 -3.13
C GLY A 79 20.92 -1.67 -1.74
N GLN A 80 21.82 -1.90 -0.84
CA GLN A 80 21.63 -1.63 0.58
C GLN A 80 21.49 -0.15 0.90
N GLY A 81 22.06 0.72 0.06
CA GLY A 81 22.02 2.16 0.32
C GLY A 81 20.62 2.72 0.42
N VAL A 82 19.75 2.37 -0.55
CA VAL A 82 18.37 2.81 -0.55
C VAL A 82 17.62 2.18 0.61
N ARG A 83 17.85 0.92 0.84
CA ARG A 83 17.24 0.18 1.93
C ARG A 83 17.61 0.75 3.29
N GLU A 84 18.89 1.04 3.49
CA GLU A 84 19.39 1.58 4.74
C GLU A 84 18.77 2.94 5.05
N VAL A 85 18.67 3.81 4.05
CA VAL A 85 18.07 5.13 4.24
C VAL A 85 16.61 4.99 4.70
N LYS A 86 15.84 4.11 4.07
CA LYS A 86 14.47 3.88 4.46
C LYS A 86 14.35 3.26 5.84
N MET A 87 15.21 2.31 6.14
CA MET A 87 15.20 1.64 7.45
C MET A 87 15.56 2.62 8.55
N ASP A 88 16.56 3.45 8.34
CA ASP A 88 16.95 4.46 9.31
C ASP A 88 15.79 5.41 9.60
N HIS A 89 15.10 5.85 8.56
CA HIS A 89 13.95 6.72 8.72
C HIS A 89 12.84 6.05 9.54
N LEU A 90 12.55 4.79 9.24
CA LEU A 90 11.54 4.04 9.97
C LEU A 90 11.94 3.80 11.42
N ILE A 91 13.20 3.48 11.66
CA ILE A 91 13.72 3.27 13.00
C ILE A 91 13.61 4.55 13.82
N GLU A 92 13.97 5.68 13.24
CA GLU A 92 13.85 6.96 13.93
C GLU A 92 12.42 7.26 14.33
N GLN A 93 11.46 7.03 13.44
CA GLN A 93 10.05 7.22 13.73
C GLN A 93 9.56 6.30 14.83
N ASN A 94 9.93 5.04 14.76
CA ASN A 94 9.53 4.05 15.75
C ASN A 94 10.20 4.31 17.10
N SER A 95 11.46 4.69 17.08
CA SER A 95 12.17 5.04 18.31
C SER A 95 11.56 6.24 18.99
N GLY A 96 11.13 7.23 18.21
CA GLY A 96 10.42 8.38 18.73
C GLY A 96 9.11 8.01 19.40
N ASN A 97 8.43 7.01 18.87
CA ASN A 97 7.16 6.54 19.42
C ASN A 97 7.35 5.57 20.58
N GLU A 98 8.29 4.67 20.46
CA GLU A 98 8.52 3.61 21.42
C GLU A 98 9.42 4.03 22.59
N GLY A 99 10.39 4.86 22.28
CA GLY A 99 11.29 5.38 23.29
C GLY A 99 10.64 6.40 24.21
N SER A 100 9.49 6.82 23.79
CA SER A 100 8.69 7.73 24.58
C SER A 100 7.95 6.99 25.68
#